data_dc71dc971ca0e6bff3438cedb73d5261
#
_entry.id   dc71dc971ca0e6bff3438cedb73d5261
#
_cell.length_a   1.000
_cell.length_b   1.000
_cell.length_c   1.000
_cell.angle_alpha   90.00
_cell.angle_beta   90.00
_cell.angle_gamma   90.00
#
_symmetry.space_group_name_H-M   'P 1'
#
loop_
_entity.id
_entity.type
_entity.pdbx_description
1 polymer ?
#
loop_
_entity_poly.entity_id
_entity_poly.type
_entity_poly.pdbx_seq_one_letter_code
_entity_poly.pdbx_strand_id
1 'polypeptide(L)'
;MIVGKCLCGVVRYAVEGPFLYAGYCHCSRCRAASGSAFSAFAGIGRERLRVTDGLDEITTYEMNPDNIVSRCKRCGSSPFSLVRDGRFFHVTMGTLIDDPGIRPTFHIFVGSKAPWHEITDSLPQHAGLPPAEPPAT
;
A
#
# COMPACT_ATOMS: atom_id res chain seq x y z
N MET A 1 -2.82 -11.77 -14.42
CA MET A 1 -1.88 -11.07 -13.53
C MET A 1 -2.18 -9.59 -13.49
N ILE A 2 -2.10 -9.00 -12.33
CA ILE A 2 -2.30 -7.56 -12.13
C ILE A 2 -0.93 -6.92 -12.09
N VAL A 3 -0.66 -5.93 -12.94
CA VAL A 3 0.66 -5.33 -13.04
C VAL A 3 0.67 -3.88 -12.55
N GLY A 4 1.82 -3.46 -12.07
CA GLY A 4 2.05 -2.09 -11.63
C GLY A 4 3.48 -1.65 -11.92
N LYS A 5 3.74 -0.37 -11.71
CA LYS A 5 5.06 0.23 -11.93
C LYS A 5 5.25 1.48 -11.10
N CYS A 6 6.51 1.85 -10.88
CA CYS A 6 6.85 3.16 -10.33
C CYS A 6 6.61 4.27 -11.39
N LEU A 7 6.74 5.52 -10.97
CA LEU A 7 6.49 6.66 -11.86
C LEU A 7 7.34 6.62 -13.14
N CYS A 8 8.65 6.39 -13.02
CA CYS A 8 9.54 6.36 -14.19
C CYS A 8 9.48 5.04 -14.98
N GLY A 9 8.86 4.01 -14.42
CA GLY A 9 8.67 2.72 -15.08
C GLY A 9 9.84 1.76 -14.99
N VAL A 10 10.95 2.12 -14.34
CA VAL A 10 12.11 1.22 -14.23
C VAL A 10 11.80 0.05 -13.29
N VAL A 11 11.03 0.27 -12.23
CA VAL A 11 10.56 -0.78 -11.34
C VAL A 11 9.18 -1.24 -11.80
N ARG A 12 9.05 -2.53 -12.08
CA ARG A 12 7.78 -3.15 -12.47
C ARG A 12 7.54 -4.38 -11.62
N TYR A 13 6.29 -4.64 -11.33
CA TYR A 13 5.89 -5.79 -10.52
C TYR A 13 4.60 -6.40 -11.04
N ALA A 14 4.38 -7.65 -10.68
CA ALA A 14 3.17 -8.38 -11.02
C ALA A 14 2.60 -9.05 -9.77
N VAL A 15 1.29 -9.04 -9.67
CA VAL A 15 0.56 -9.64 -8.55
C VAL A 15 -0.33 -10.75 -9.09
N GLU A 16 -0.22 -11.91 -8.49
CA GLU A 16 -1.15 -13.01 -8.70
C GLU A 16 -2.31 -12.83 -7.72
N GLY A 17 -3.41 -12.26 -8.25
CA GLY A 17 -4.59 -11.97 -7.44
C GLY A 17 -5.43 -13.19 -7.11
N PRO A 18 -6.57 -12.97 -6.45
CA PRO A 18 -7.13 -11.67 -6.09
C PRO A 18 -6.45 -11.03 -4.89
N PHE A 19 -6.55 -9.70 -4.76
CA PHE A 19 -6.18 -9.03 -3.53
C PHE A 19 -7.12 -9.45 -2.40
N LEU A 20 -6.61 -9.46 -1.19
CA LEU A 20 -7.35 -9.93 -0.02
C LEU A 20 -8.18 -8.83 0.64
N TYR A 21 -7.69 -7.60 0.59
CA TYR A 21 -8.35 -6.44 1.17
C TYR A 21 -7.77 -5.16 0.58
N ALA A 22 -8.50 -4.05 0.72
CA ALA A 22 -8.01 -2.73 0.34
C ALA A 22 -8.61 -1.68 1.26
N GLY A 23 -7.86 -0.63 1.54
CA GLY A 23 -8.29 0.42 2.44
C GLY A 23 -7.47 1.69 2.29
N TYR A 24 -7.82 2.68 3.14
CA TYR A 24 -7.14 3.96 3.23
C TYR A 24 -6.49 4.10 4.60
N CYS A 25 -5.20 4.41 4.64
CA CYS A 25 -4.48 4.64 5.89
C CYS A 25 -4.21 6.13 6.08
N HIS A 26 -4.73 6.69 7.18
CA HIS A 26 -4.62 8.11 7.52
C HIS A 26 -3.53 8.40 8.55
N CYS A 27 -2.68 7.45 8.91
CA CYS A 27 -1.65 7.67 9.90
C CYS A 27 -0.65 8.74 9.44
N SER A 28 -0.06 9.46 10.39
CA SER A 28 0.88 10.54 10.08
C SER A 28 2.07 10.06 9.24
N ARG A 29 2.53 8.84 9.43
CA ARG A 29 3.64 8.26 8.67
C ARG A 29 3.24 7.96 7.23
N CYS A 30 2.06 7.38 7.02
CA CYS A 30 1.55 7.14 5.67
C CYS A 30 1.31 8.45 4.92
N ARG A 31 0.83 9.49 5.63
CA ARG A 31 0.67 10.81 5.03
C ARG A 31 2.01 11.39 4.60
N ALA A 32 3.01 11.32 5.48
CA ALA A 32 4.35 11.82 5.17
C ALA A 32 5.02 11.02 4.03
N ALA A 33 4.88 9.70 4.05
CA ALA A 33 5.49 8.83 3.06
C ALA A 33 4.88 9.01 1.66
N SER A 34 3.57 9.23 1.58
CA SER A 34 2.86 9.41 0.31
C SER A 34 2.78 10.86 -0.15
N GLY A 35 2.98 11.82 0.76
CA GLY A 35 2.76 13.25 0.47
C GLY A 35 1.28 13.57 0.21
N SER A 36 0.37 12.80 0.79
CA SER A 36 -1.07 12.90 0.55
C SER A 36 -1.84 12.84 1.86
N ALA A 37 -3.15 13.04 1.78
CA ALA A 37 -4.05 12.91 2.92
C ALA A 37 -4.08 11.49 3.49
N PHE A 38 -3.84 10.49 2.66
CA PHE A 38 -3.85 9.07 3.04
C PHE A 38 -3.07 8.27 2.02
N SER A 39 -2.78 7.01 2.38
CA SER A 39 -2.26 6.02 1.44
C SER A 39 -3.37 5.04 1.10
N ALA A 40 -3.69 4.85 -0.17
CA ALA A 40 -4.60 3.82 -0.64
C ALA A 40 -3.79 2.55 -0.90
N PHE A 41 -4.13 1.48 -0.21
CA PHE A 41 -3.37 0.23 -0.27
C PHE A 41 -4.26 -0.98 -0.53
N ALA A 42 -3.67 -1.99 -1.18
CA ALA A 42 -4.29 -3.29 -1.36
C ALA A 42 -3.33 -4.38 -0.87
N GLY A 43 -3.84 -5.30 -0.07
CA GLY A 43 -3.05 -6.33 0.57
C GLY A 43 -3.05 -7.64 -0.19
N ILE A 44 -1.88 -8.28 -0.25
CA ILE A 44 -1.68 -9.56 -0.91
C ILE A 44 -0.62 -10.36 -0.14
N GLY A 45 -0.73 -11.68 -0.13
CA GLY A 45 0.29 -12.54 0.44
C GLY A 45 1.64 -12.32 -0.23
N ARG A 46 2.70 -12.36 0.55
CA ARG A 46 4.05 -12.04 0.09
C ARG A 46 4.46 -12.82 -1.15
N GLU A 47 4.10 -14.08 -1.22
CA GLU A 47 4.49 -14.99 -2.30
C GLU A 47 3.77 -14.70 -3.63
N ARG A 48 2.74 -13.87 -3.60
CA ARG A 48 1.94 -13.55 -4.78
C ARG A 48 2.35 -12.27 -5.50
N LEU A 49 3.34 -11.56 -4.98
CA LEU A 49 3.91 -10.39 -5.65
C LEU A 49 5.35 -10.68 -6.02
N ARG A 50 5.72 -10.36 -7.25
CA ARG A 50 7.11 -10.46 -7.70
C ARG A 50 7.50 -9.21 -8.48
N VAL A 51 8.73 -8.79 -8.28
CA VAL A 51 9.32 -7.71 -9.07
C VAL A 51 9.76 -8.31 -10.40
N THR A 52 9.22 -7.80 -11.50
CA THR A 52 9.54 -8.30 -12.84
C THR A 52 10.68 -7.54 -13.49
N ASP A 53 10.88 -6.28 -13.12
CA ASP A 53 11.95 -5.42 -13.65
C ASP A 53 12.42 -4.47 -12.56
N GLY A 54 13.70 -4.16 -12.55
CA GLY A 54 14.26 -3.11 -11.71
C GLY A 54 14.44 -3.48 -10.24
N LEU A 55 14.62 -4.74 -9.91
CA LEU A 55 14.85 -5.16 -8.54
C LEU A 55 16.02 -4.45 -7.88
N ASP A 56 17.09 -4.23 -8.62
CA ASP A 56 18.30 -3.52 -8.17
C ASP A 56 18.13 -1.99 -8.08
N GLU A 57 17.01 -1.47 -8.58
CA GLU A 57 16.67 -0.05 -8.48
C GLU A 57 15.77 0.25 -7.28
N ILE A 58 15.49 -0.75 -6.46
CA ILE A 58 14.67 -0.58 -5.26
C ILE A 58 15.55 -0.29 -4.06
N THR A 59 15.20 0.74 -3.31
CA THR A 59 15.73 1.00 -1.97
C THR A 59 14.60 0.83 -0.95
N THR A 60 14.94 0.46 0.27
CA THR A 60 13.94 0.25 1.32
C THR A 60 14.19 1.16 2.51
N TYR A 61 13.10 1.50 3.18
CA TYR A 61 13.12 2.25 4.43
C TYR A 61 12.26 1.53 5.46
N GLU A 62 12.85 1.21 6.60
CA GLU A 62 12.09 0.62 7.70
C GLU A 62 11.35 1.72 8.46
N MET A 63 10.08 1.89 8.16
CA MET A 63 9.22 2.85 8.86
C MET A 63 9.00 2.41 10.32
N ASN A 64 8.80 1.11 10.53
CA ASN A 64 8.77 0.42 11.80
C ASN A 64 8.99 -1.08 11.50
N PRO A 65 9.16 -1.95 12.52
CA PRO A 65 9.45 -3.37 12.26
C PRO A 65 8.42 -4.08 11.38
N ASP A 66 7.17 -3.60 11.40
CA ASP A 66 6.07 -4.20 10.62
C ASP A 66 5.80 -3.48 9.29
N ASN A 67 6.62 -2.51 8.91
CA ASN A 67 6.39 -1.77 7.67
C ASN A 67 7.72 -1.33 7.04
N ILE A 68 8.10 -2.07 6.01
CA ILE A 68 9.31 -1.78 5.22
C ILE A 68 8.88 -1.25 3.88
N VAL A 69 9.06 0.06 3.68
CA VAL A 69 8.65 0.78 2.48
C VAL A 69 9.68 0.58 1.39
N SER A 70 9.24 0.16 0.19
CA SER A 70 10.09 0.07 -1.00
C SER A 70 9.92 1.33 -1.84
N ARG A 71 11.02 1.84 -2.36
CA ARG A 71 11.03 3.02 -3.22
C ARG A 71 11.93 2.80 -4.43
N CYS A 72 11.55 3.41 -5.55
CA CYS A 72 12.42 3.48 -6.72
C CYS A 72 13.54 4.49 -6.45
N LYS A 73 14.77 4.07 -6.64
CA LYS A 73 15.93 4.97 -6.46
C LYS A 73 15.94 6.14 -7.44
N ARG A 74 15.34 5.96 -8.62
CA ARG A 74 15.36 6.96 -9.69
C ARG A 74 14.27 8.00 -9.58
N CYS A 75 13.04 7.59 -9.30
CA CYS A 75 11.90 8.51 -9.25
C CYS A 75 11.32 8.73 -7.86
N GLY A 76 11.70 7.93 -6.86
CA GLY A 76 11.21 8.05 -5.50
C GLY A 76 9.81 7.50 -5.27
N SER A 77 9.14 7.02 -6.29
CA SER A 77 7.81 6.41 -6.17
C SER A 77 7.87 5.17 -5.28
N SER A 78 6.84 4.97 -4.45
CA SER A 78 6.74 3.82 -3.55
C SER A 78 5.68 2.84 -4.07
N PRO A 79 6.07 1.77 -4.78
CA PRO A 79 5.09 0.85 -5.36
C PRO A 79 4.47 -0.10 -4.35
N PHE A 80 5.18 -0.48 -3.30
CA PHE A 80 4.68 -1.42 -2.29
C PHE A 80 5.48 -1.34 -1.00
N SER A 81 4.91 -1.90 0.06
CA SER A 81 5.56 -2.05 1.36
C SER A 81 5.37 -3.48 1.86
N LEU A 82 6.39 -4.01 2.54
CA LEU A 82 6.30 -5.30 3.19
C LEU A 82 5.82 -5.07 4.63
N VAL A 83 4.73 -5.72 5.00
CA VAL A 83 4.04 -5.47 6.27
C VAL A 83 3.73 -6.77 7.02
N ARG A 84 3.24 -6.63 8.24
CA ARG A 84 2.80 -7.73 9.09
C ARG A 84 3.85 -8.83 9.23
N ASP A 85 5.01 -8.42 9.73
CA ASP A 85 6.11 -9.37 9.98
C ASP A 85 6.58 -10.07 8.70
N GLY A 86 6.49 -9.37 7.57
CA GLY A 86 6.93 -9.89 6.28
C GLY A 86 5.95 -10.87 5.62
N ARG A 87 4.72 -10.98 6.12
CA ARG A 87 3.73 -11.92 5.58
C ARG A 87 2.95 -11.39 4.39
N PHE A 88 2.82 -10.07 4.28
CA PHE A 88 2.01 -9.41 3.24
C PHE A 88 2.78 -8.29 2.59
N PHE A 89 2.44 -8.04 1.32
CA PHE A 89 2.73 -6.76 0.68
C PHE A 89 1.48 -5.89 0.69
N HIS A 90 1.65 -4.63 1.02
CA HIS A 90 0.65 -3.60 0.73
C HIS A 90 1.10 -2.89 -0.54
N VAL A 91 0.34 -3.08 -1.60
CA VAL A 91 0.57 -2.39 -2.88
C VAL A 91 -0.02 -0.99 -2.77
N THR A 92 0.75 0.01 -3.15
CA THR A 92 0.26 1.38 -3.26
C THR A 92 -0.63 1.46 -4.50
N MET A 93 -1.94 1.60 -4.31
CA MET A 93 -2.91 1.38 -5.38
C MET A 93 -2.72 2.30 -6.59
N GLY A 94 -2.23 3.52 -6.36
CA GLY A 94 -1.95 4.45 -7.45
C GLY A 94 -0.87 3.99 -8.43
N THR A 95 -0.05 3.00 -8.06
CA THR A 95 0.99 2.46 -8.95
C THR A 95 0.48 1.32 -9.84
N LEU A 96 -0.74 0.83 -9.60
CA LEU A 96 -1.33 -0.22 -10.42
C LEU A 96 -1.70 0.32 -11.79
N ILE A 97 -1.33 -0.44 -12.83
CA ILE A 97 -1.68 -0.12 -14.22
C ILE A 97 -3.07 -0.69 -14.53
N ASP A 98 -3.32 -1.91 -14.08
CA ASP A 98 -4.59 -2.60 -14.28
C ASP A 98 -5.59 -2.27 -13.19
N ASP A 99 -6.87 -2.43 -13.45
CA ASP A 99 -7.90 -2.42 -12.42
C ASP A 99 -7.65 -3.60 -11.48
N PRO A 100 -7.47 -3.37 -10.17
CA PRO A 100 -7.16 -4.45 -9.24
C PRO A 100 -8.32 -5.41 -8.96
N GLY A 101 -9.53 -5.09 -9.42
CA GLY A 101 -10.71 -5.90 -9.13
C GLY A 101 -11.22 -5.77 -7.70
N ILE A 102 -10.66 -4.85 -6.94
CA ILE A 102 -11.04 -4.56 -5.56
C ILE A 102 -11.12 -3.06 -5.36
N ARG A 103 -11.95 -2.64 -4.42
CA ARG A 103 -12.08 -1.23 -4.01
C ARG A 103 -11.79 -1.11 -2.53
N PRO A 104 -11.20 0.01 -2.08
CA PRO A 104 -11.04 0.25 -0.64
C PRO A 104 -12.41 0.20 0.06
N THR A 105 -12.46 -0.49 1.19
CA THR A 105 -13.71 -0.71 1.94
C THR A 105 -13.67 -0.16 3.36
N PHE A 106 -12.57 0.46 3.78
CA PHE A 106 -12.45 0.99 5.13
C PHE A 106 -11.35 2.05 5.22
N HIS A 107 -11.40 2.82 6.30
CA HIS A 107 -10.38 3.77 6.69
C HIS A 107 -9.76 3.34 8.01
N ILE A 108 -8.43 3.38 8.12
CA ILE A 108 -7.72 3.12 9.36
C ILE A 108 -6.90 4.32 9.80
N PHE A 109 -6.60 4.38 11.09
CA PHE A 109 -5.88 5.48 11.74
C PHE A 109 -6.52 6.85 11.50
N VAL A 110 -7.85 6.90 11.49
CA VAL A 110 -8.62 8.13 11.32
C VAL A 110 -8.35 9.10 12.48
N GLY A 111 -7.94 8.59 13.65
CA GLY A 111 -7.51 9.43 14.76
C GLY A 111 -6.33 10.35 14.43
N SER A 112 -5.55 10.00 13.41
CA SER A 112 -4.41 10.79 12.92
C SER A 112 -4.69 11.46 11.57
N LYS A 113 -5.94 11.51 11.15
CA LYS A 113 -6.37 12.09 9.86
C LYS A 113 -5.87 13.53 9.73
N ALA A 114 -5.47 13.90 8.51
CA ALA A 114 -5.07 15.28 8.20
C ALA A 114 -6.23 16.25 8.52
N PRO A 115 -5.96 17.34 9.25
CA PRO A 115 -7.04 18.26 9.64
C PRO A 115 -7.66 19.01 8.45
N TRP A 116 -6.95 19.08 7.32
CA TRP A 116 -7.41 19.77 6.11
C TRP A 116 -8.14 18.83 5.13
N HIS A 117 -8.30 17.54 5.48
CA HIS A 117 -9.01 16.57 4.64
C HIS A 117 -10.32 16.14 5.29
N GLU A 118 -11.37 16.06 4.49
CA GLU A 118 -12.67 15.57 4.91
C GLU A 118 -12.96 14.24 4.23
N ILE A 119 -13.37 13.23 5.02
CA ILE A 119 -13.85 11.95 4.49
C ILE A 119 -15.32 12.13 4.14
N THR A 120 -15.67 11.95 2.88
CA THR A 120 -17.04 12.18 2.38
C THR A 120 -17.80 10.91 2.02
N ASP A 121 -17.14 9.75 2.07
CA ASP A 121 -17.80 8.46 1.85
C ASP A 121 -18.41 7.92 3.15
N SER A 122 -19.13 6.81 3.04
CA SER A 122 -19.80 6.14 4.17
C SER A 122 -19.06 4.88 4.62
N LEU A 123 -17.82 4.68 4.20
CA LEU A 123 -17.04 3.51 4.59
C LEU A 123 -16.74 3.52 6.09
N PRO A 124 -16.62 2.34 6.72
CA PRO A 124 -16.21 2.25 8.12
C PRO A 124 -14.92 3.02 8.40
N GLN A 125 -14.90 3.75 9.52
CA GLN A 125 -13.76 4.53 9.97
C GLN A 125 -13.27 3.99 11.30
N HIS A 126 -12.01 3.56 11.35
CA HIS A 126 -11.38 3.06 12.57
C HIS A 126 -10.33 4.06 13.06
N ALA A 127 -10.37 4.38 14.34
CA ALA A 127 -9.40 5.32 14.95
C ALA A 127 -7.97 4.80 14.85
N GLY A 128 -7.79 3.48 14.92
CA GLY A 128 -6.52 2.79 14.73
C GLY A 128 -6.67 1.66 13.72
N LEU A 129 -6.14 0.49 14.04
CA LEU A 129 -6.32 -0.71 13.21
C LEU A 129 -7.75 -1.23 13.29
N PRO A 130 -8.23 -1.96 12.27
CA PRO A 130 -9.54 -2.59 12.33
C PRO A 130 -9.55 -3.69 13.39
N PRO A 131 -10.74 -4.02 13.95
CA PRO A 131 -10.84 -5.02 15.04
C PRO A 131 -10.51 -6.44 14.59
N ALA A 132 -10.63 -6.76 13.30
CA ALA A 132 -10.35 -8.09 12.76
C ALA A 132 -9.08 -8.08 11.92
N GLU A 133 -8.27 -9.13 12.07
CA GLU A 133 -7.10 -9.30 11.22
C GLU A 133 -7.52 -9.67 9.79
N PRO A 134 -6.74 -9.25 8.77
CA PRO A 134 -6.99 -9.67 7.40
C PRO A 134 -6.75 -11.18 7.26
N PRO A 135 -7.33 -11.81 6.24
CA PRO A 135 -7.10 -13.24 5.97
C PRO A 135 -5.63 -13.53 5.75
N ALA A 136 -5.21 -14.75 6.08
CA ALA A 136 -3.81 -15.14 6.02
C ALA A 136 -3.29 -15.28 4.59
N THR A 137 -4.11 -15.67 3.63
CA THR A 137 -3.74 -15.80 2.20
C THR A 137 -4.97 -15.84 1.31
#